data_4ae2bc70effe962c810c304cdb33fe85
#
_entry.id   4ae2bc70effe962c810c304cdb33fe85
#
_cell.length_a   1.000
_cell.length_b   1.000
_cell.length_c   1.000
_cell.angle_alpha   90.00
_cell.angle_beta   90.00
_cell.angle_gamma   90.00
#
_symmetry.space_group_name_H-M   'P 1'
#
loop_
_entity.id
_entity.type
_entity.pdbx_description
1 polymer ?
#
loop_
_entity_poly.entity_id
_entity_poly.type
_entity_poly.pdbx_seq_one_letter_code
_entity_poly.pdbx_strand_id
1 'polypeptide(L)'
;MFSDVLEKISWDETTQKIASKTDADVVRALAKERLDVDDFMALISPAAVPHLEEMARLSQKYTQERFGKTISMYIPLYLSNACTNFCVYCGFNHNNPFTRTTLNDAQILEECKAIRKLGPFENLLIVTGEAPAVAGVDYLENALHIARPFFNNLSIEVQPLKADDYYRLTKSGLNGVVCFQETYHKARYNVYHPKGMKSIFERRLNGYDRMGQAGVHKIGMGVLIGLEDWRTDVTMMAHHLRYLQKHYWQTRYSVNFPRMRPSESGFQPNVTMTDKELAQLTFAFRIFDHDVDISYSTRENPQFRANMMKLGVTSMSAGSKTDPGGYAAEPDSLEQFHVSDERSPKAVTSEIRALGYEPVWKDWDKIFD
;
A
#
# COMPACT_ATOMS: atom_id res chain seq x y z
N MET A 1 14.61 -4.76 -16.66
CA MET A 1 13.55 -4.28 -15.75
C MET A 1 12.66 -5.43 -15.34
N PHE A 2 11.79 -5.24 -14.33
CA PHE A 2 10.89 -6.34 -13.94
C PHE A 2 9.91 -6.75 -15.04
N SER A 3 9.55 -5.86 -15.96
CA SER A 3 8.79 -6.20 -17.17
C SER A 3 9.37 -7.40 -17.93
N ASP A 4 10.71 -7.46 -18.06
CA ASP A 4 11.40 -8.53 -18.79
C ASP A 4 11.35 -9.89 -18.03
N VAL A 5 11.16 -9.82 -16.72
CA VAL A 5 10.95 -11.00 -15.86
C VAL A 5 9.49 -11.45 -15.95
N LEU A 6 8.56 -10.51 -15.86
CA LEU A 6 7.12 -10.79 -15.88
C LEU A 6 6.68 -11.42 -17.21
N GLU A 7 7.27 -11.03 -18.34
CA GLU A 7 6.98 -11.62 -19.66
C GLU A 7 7.28 -13.13 -19.74
N LYS A 8 8.13 -13.64 -18.84
CA LYS A 8 8.49 -15.07 -18.75
C LYS A 8 7.59 -15.86 -17.81
N ILE A 9 6.66 -15.20 -17.13
CA ILE A 9 5.77 -15.81 -16.15
C ILE A 9 4.36 -15.80 -16.73
N SER A 10 3.81 -16.96 -16.98
CA SER A 10 2.43 -17.11 -17.48
C SER A 10 1.44 -16.92 -16.34
N TRP A 11 0.44 -16.06 -16.54
CA TRP A 11 -0.67 -15.89 -15.60
C TRP A 11 -1.44 -17.20 -15.39
N ASP A 12 -1.87 -17.85 -16.47
CA ASP A 12 -2.70 -19.05 -16.42
C ASP A 12 -1.95 -20.23 -15.80
N GLU A 13 -0.68 -20.44 -16.16
CA GLU A 13 0.14 -21.48 -15.54
C GLU A 13 0.35 -21.23 -14.03
N THR A 14 0.52 -19.97 -13.63
CA THR A 14 0.64 -19.62 -12.22
C THR A 14 -0.65 -19.93 -11.47
N THR A 15 -1.81 -19.57 -12.04
CA THR A 15 -3.13 -19.89 -11.47
C THR A 15 -3.29 -21.40 -11.30
N GLN A 16 -2.93 -22.18 -12.33
CA GLN A 16 -2.99 -23.64 -12.27
C GLN A 16 -2.03 -24.25 -11.24
N LYS A 17 -0.80 -23.73 -11.14
CA LYS A 17 0.18 -24.15 -10.13
C LYS A 17 -0.33 -23.94 -8.72
N ILE A 18 -0.93 -22.75 -8.43
CA ILE A 18 -1.51 -22.48 -7.12
C ILE A 18 -2.66 -23.46 -6.80
N ALA A 19 -3.54 -23.67 -7.78
CA ALA A 19 -4.68 -24.59 -7.62
C ALA A 19 -4.25 -26.06 -7.42
N SER A 20 -3.11 -26.46 -7.98
CA SER A 20 -2.58 -27.82 -7.87
C SER A 20 -1.74 -28.09 -6.62
N LYS A 21 -1.48 -27.08 -5.77
CA LYS A 21 -0.75 -27.27 -4.52
C LYS A 21 -1.47 -28.21 -3.58
N THR A 22 -0.69 -29.05 -2.90
CA THR A 22 -1.17 -30.11 -2.00
C THR A 22 -0.84 -29.78 -0.55
N ASP A 23 -1.44 -30.50 0.38
CA ASP A 23 -1.11 -30.48 1.81
C ASP A 23 0.40 -30.71 2.06
N ALA A 24 1.00 -31.68 1.35
CA ALA A 24 2.44 -31.93 1.47
C ALA A 24 3.31 -30.75 1.03
N ASP A 25 2.86 -29.95 0.05
CA ASP A 25 3.56 -28.73 -0.37
C ASP A 25 3.50 -27.66 0.73
N VAL A 26 2.37 -27.53 1.39
CA VAL A 26 2.19 -26.58 2.52
C VAL A 26 3.08 -26.98 3.69
N VAL A 27 3.03 -28.25 4.12
CA VAL A 27 3.88 -28.75 5.21
C VAL A 27 5.36 -28.54 4.92
N ARG A 28 5.79 -28.82 3.68
CA ARG A 28 7.17 -28.57 3.25
C ARG A 28 7.54 -27.08 3.31
N ALA A 29 6.64 -26.19 2.88
CA ALA A 29 6.87 -24.73 2.93
C ALA A 29 6.99 -24.24 4.38
N LEU A 30 6.11 -24.70 5.27
CA LEU A 30 6.14 -24.32 6.69
C LEU A 30 7.39 -24.79 7.44
N ALA A 31 8.04 -25.87 6.97
CA ALA A 31 9.26 -26.39 7.56
C ALA A 31 10.54 -25.65 7.12
N LYS A 32 10.46 -24.73 6.13
CA LYS A 32 11.62 -23.99 5.61
C LYS A 32 11.86 -22.69 6.38
N GLU A 33 13.13 -22.33 6.56
CA GLU A 33 13.52 -21.02 7.10
C GLU A 33 13.43 -19.88 6.04
N ARG A 34 13.69 -20.21 4.79
CA ARG A 34 13.63 -19.26 3.66
C ARG A 34 12.78 -19.84 2.54
N LEU A 35 11.74 -19.12 2.21
CA LEU A 35 10.78 -19.50 1.19
C LEU A 35 11.16 -18.90 -0.16
N ASP A 36 10.97 -19.67 -1.22
CA ASP A 36 10.87 -19.19 -2.59
C ASP A 36 9.41 -18.87 -2.96
N VAL A 37 9.18 -18.40 -4.20
CA VAL A 37 7.83 -18.06 -4.64
C VAL A 37 6.95 -19.31 -4.82
N ASP A 38 7.55 -20.47 -5.08
CA ASP A 38 6.80 -21.73 -5.18
C ASP A 38 6.24 -22.17 -3.82
N ASP A 39 7.01 -21.97 -2.74
CA ASP A 39 6.55 -22.17 -1.36
C ASP A 39 5.47 -21.16 -0.99
N PHE A 40 5.62 -19.89 -1.40
CA PHE A 40 4.60 -18.86 -1.19
C PHE A 40 3.27 -19.24 -1.85
N MET A 41 3.31 -19.77 -3.09
CA MET A 41 2.12 -20.28 -3.76
C MET A 41 1.43 -21.40 -2.96
N ALA A 42 2.19 -22.27 -2.30
CA ALA A 42 1.60 -23.30 -1.42
C ALA A 42 0.85 -22.66 -0.24
N LEU A 43 1.44 -21.65 0.42
CA LEU A 43 0.83 -20.98 1.58
C LEU A 43 -0.43 -20.16 1.26
N ILE A 44 -0.56 -19.63 0.04
CA ILE A 44 -1.76 -18.92 -0.39
C ILE A 44 -2.79 -19.81 -1.09
N SER A 45 -2.47 -21.09 -1.32
CA SER A 45 -3.36 -22.04 -2.01
C SER A 45 -4.54 -22.46 -1.12
N PRO A 46 -5.60 -23.03 -1.70
CA PRO A 46 -6.67 -23.65 -0.93
C PRO A 46 -6.19 -24.78 0.00
N ALA A 47 -5.10 -25.49 -0.34
CA ALA A 47 -4.53 -26.55 0.48
C ALA A 47 -3.98 -26.04 1.84
N ALA A 48 -3.67 -24.75 1.95
CA ALA A 48 -3.18 -24.17 3.21
C ALA A 48 -4.29 -23.86 4.23
N VAL A 49 -5.57 -23.92 3.85
CA VAL A 49 -6.69 -23.60 4.74
C VAL A 49 -6.70 -24.41 6.06
N PRO A 50 -6.40 -25.72 6.08
CA PRO A 50 -6.28 -26.47 7.33
C PRO A 50 -5.12 -26.02 8.23
N HIS A 51 -4.09 -25.37 7.68
CA HIS A 51 -2.88 -24.94 8.39
C HIS A 51 -2.92 -23.48 8.88
N LEU A 52 -4.04 -22.78 8.75
CA LEU A 52 -4.13 -21.34 9.06
C LEU A 52 -3.74 -21.02 10.52
N GLU A 53 -4.04 -21.90 11.46
CA GLU A 53 -3.65 -21.68 12.88
C GLU A 53 -2.13 -21.73 13.06
N GLU A 54 -1.46 -22.67 12.39
CA GLU A 54 0.00 -22.77 12.40
C GLU A 54 0.63 -21.57 11.70
N MET A 55 0.11 -21.19 10.54
CA MET A 55 0.53 -20.00 9.81
C MET A 55 0.37 -18.73 10.64
N ALA A 56 -0.73 -18.58 11.38
CA ALA A 56 -0.97 -17.45 12.27
C ALA A 56 0.09 -17.36 13.39
N ARG A 57 0.44 -18.50 14.01
CA ARG A 57 1.48 -18.57 15.06
C ARG A 57 2.86 -18.22 14.51
N LEU A 58 3.22 -18.73 13.33
CA LEU A 58 4.48 -18.41 12.67
C LEU A 58 4.53 -16.93 12.27
N SER A 59 3.44 -16.41 11.69
CA SER A 59 3.33 -14.99 11.34
C SER A 59 3.50 -14.09 12.57
N GLN A 60 2.83 -14.40 13.69
CA GLN A 60 3.00 -13.69 14.94
C GLN A 60 4.45 -13.74 15.44
N LYS A 61 5.06 -14.94 15.45
CA LYS A 61 6.44 -15.16 15.88
C LYS A 61 7.40 -14.30 15.07
N TYR A 62 7.40 -14.40 13.74
CA TYR A 62 8.31 -13.66 12.88
C TYR A 62 8.08 -12.14 12.93
N THR A 63 6.83 -11.72 13.10
CA THR A 63 6.52 -10.30 13.29
C THR A 63 7.13 -9.78 14.59
N GLN A 64 6.98 -10.52 15.70
CA GLN A 64 7.53 -10.10 16.99
C GLN A 64 9.06 -10.19 17.05
N GLU A 65 9.67 -11.17 16.40
CA GLU A 65 11.12 -11.28 16.30
C GLU A 65 11.74 -10.10 15.52
N ARG A 66 11.06 -9.62 14.48
CA ARG A 66 11.58 -8.57 13.60
C ARG A 66 11.16 -7.16 14.01
N PHE A 67 9.94 -6.97 14.46
CA PHE A 67 9.35 -5.64 14.71
C PHE A 67 8.96 -5.44 16.19
N GLY A 68 9.09 -6.46 17.03
CA GLY A 68 8.60 -6.41 18.40
C GLY A 68 7.06 -6.37 18.46
N LYS A 69 6.55 -5.84 19.57
CA LYS A 69 5.12 -5.59 19.77
C LYS A 69 4.80 -4.12 19.46
N THR A 70 5.08 -3.68 18.24
CA THR A 70 4.88 -2.29 17.82
C THR A 70 3.98 -2.21 16.58
N ILE A 71 3.22 -1.11 16.48
CA ILE A 71 2.44 -0.74 15.31
C ILE A 71 2.81 0.67 14.91
N SER A 72 3.43 0.84 13.76
CA SER A 72 3.76 2.15 13.20
C SER A 72 2.50 2.88 12.76
N MET A 73 2.32 4.11 13.21
CA MET A 73 1.13 4.92 12.90
C MET A 73 1.43 5.91 11.80
N TYR A 74 0.56 5.99 10.78
CA TYR A 74 0.64 6.97 9.72
C TYR A 74 -0.72 7.60 9.43
N ILE A 75 -0.71 8.71 8.68
CA ILE A 75 -1.93 9.38 8.23
C ILE A 75 -1.77 9.82 6.78
N PRO A 76 -2.76 9.56 5.90
CA PRO A 76 -2.76 10.09 4.54
C PRO A 76 -3.19 11.56 4.56
N LEU A 77 -2.60 12.37 3.68
CA LEU A 77 -3.03 13.74 3.37
C LEU A 77 -3.26 13.86 1.87
N TYR A 78 -4.52 13.99 1.49
CA TYR A 78 -4.92 14.20 0.10
C TYR A 78 -4.75 15.67 -0.28
N LEU A 79 -3.86 15.94 -1.25
CA LEU A 79 -3.60 17.31 -1.72
C LEU A 79 -4.40 17.66 -2.98
N SER A 80 -4.77 16.64 -3.78
CA SER A 80 -5.49 16.86 -5.02
C SER A 80 -6.32 15.63 -5.42
N ASN A 81 -7.56 15.85 -5.84
CA ASN A 81 -8.40 14.85 -6.49
C ASN A 81 -8.44 15.03 -8.02
N ALA A 82 -7.68 15.98 -8.57
CA ALA A 82 -7.53 16.14 -10.01
C ALA A 82 -6.85 14.90 -10.59
N CYS A 83 -7.48 14.27 -11.58
CA CYS A 83 -6.95 13.06 -12.24
C CYS A 83 -7.27 13.07 -13.73
N THR A 84 -6.33 12.62 -14.55
CA THR A 84 -6.47 12.48 -16.01
C THR A 84 -6.69 11.04 -16.46
N ASN A 85 -6.79 10.10 -15.51
CA ASN A 85 -7.03 8.69 -15.80
C ASN A 85 -8.50 8.31 -15.69
N PHE A 86 -8.86 7.22 -16.36
CA PHE A 86 -10.24 6.72 -16.49
C PHE A 86 -10.41 5.36 -15.78
N CYS A 87 -9.80 5.20 -14.61
CA CYS A 87 -9.89 3.95 -13.85
C CYS A 87 -11.33 3.67 -13.43
N VAL A 88 -11.89 2.54 -13.87
CA VAL A 88 -13.32 2.22 -13.70
C VAL A 88 -13.78 2.06 -12.25
N TYR A 89 -12.85 1.81 -11.33
CA TYR A 89 -13.11 1.54 -9.90
C TYR A 89 -12.84 2.73 -8.97
N CYS A 90 -12.33 3.85 -9.48
CA CYS A 90 -11.82 4.95 -8.65
C CYS A 90 -12.79 6.13 -8.61
N GLY A 91 -13.06 6.66 -7.40
CA GLY A 91 -13.86 7.86 -7.23
C GLY A 91 -13.29 9.08 -7.96
N PHE A 92 -11.96 9.17 -8.10
CA PHE A 92 -11.28 10.25 -8.83
C PHE A 92 -11.25 10.07 -10.36
N ASN A 93 -11.95 9.06 -10.90
CA ASN A 93 -12.06 8.85 -12.36
C ASN A 93 -12.38 10.18 -13.06
N HIS A 94 -11.69 10.43 -14.18
CA HIS A 94 -11.84 11.67 -14.95
C HIS A 94 -13.27 11.97 -15.38
N ASN A 95 -14.09 10.95 -15.63
CA ASN A 95 -15.50 11.11 -16.04
C ASN A 95 -16.45 11.45 -14.90
N ASN A 96 -16.05 11.29 -13.64
CA ASN A 96 -16.93 11.58 -12.53
C ASN A 96 -17.18 13.09 -12.41
N PRO A 97 -18.45 13.55 -12.43
CA PRO A 97 -18.81 14.96 -12.46
C PRO A 97 -18.79 15.55 -11.04
N PHE A 98 -17.61 15.90 -10.53
CA PHE A 98 -17.47 16.61 -9.25
C PHE A 98 -16.41 17.70 -9.32
N THR A 99 -16.42 18.61 -8.37
CA THR A 99 -15.42 19.69 -8.26
C THR A 99 -14.03 19.14 -8.02
N ARG A 100 -13.10 19.46 -8.89
CA ARG A 100 -11.69 19.11 -8.74
C ARG A 100 -10.99 20.14 -7.87
N THR A 101 -10.39 19.65 -6.79
CA THR A 101 -9.71 20.48 -5.81
C THR A 101 -8.23 20.13 -5.80
N THR A 102 -7.38 21.16 -5.78
CA THR A 102 -5.94 21.04 -5.53
C THR A 102 -5.57 22.10 -4.51
N LEU A 103 -5.03 21.68 -3.38
CA LEU A 103 -4.72 22.58 -2.27
C LEU A 103 -3.57 23.51 -2.62
N ASN A 104 -3.70 24.80 -2.29
CA ASN A 104 -2.59 25.74 -2.33
C ASN A 104 -1.73 25.65 -1.06
N ASP A 105 -0.62 26.40 -1.02
CA ASP A 105 0.36 26.37 0.07
C ASP A 105 -0.25 26.64 1.44
N ALA A 106 -1.13 27.64 1.53
CA ALA A 106 -1.79 28.01 2.77
C ALA A 106 -2.72 26.88 3.26
N GLN A 107 -3.45 26.25 2.35
CA GLN A 107 -4.32 25.11 2.66
C GLN A 107 -3.50 23.89 3.10
N ILE A 108 -2.39 23.57 2.43
CA ILE A 108 -1.48 22.47 2.83
C ILE A 108 -0.95 22.71 4.26
N LEU A 109 -0.56 23.95 4.56
CA LEU A 109 -0.09 24.32 5.90
C LEU A 109 -1.17 24.13 6.97
N GLU A 110 -2.41 24.54 6.72
CA GLU A 110 -3.51 24.37 7.66
C GLU A 110 -3.86 22.88 7.86
N GLU A 111 -3.83 22.08 6.81
CA GLU A 111 -3.99 20.62 6.91
C GLU A 111 -2.90 19.97 7.81
N CYS A 112 -1.63 20.36 7.62
CA CYS A 112 -0.54 19.88 8.47
C CYS A 112 -0.78 20.24 9.95
N LYS A 113 -1.22 21.47 10.22
CA LYS A 113 -1.55 21.90 11.59
C LYS A 113 -2.74 21.13 12.16
N ALA A 114 -3.78 20.89 11.35
CA ALA A 114 -4.96 20.12 11.77
C ALA A 114 -4.60 18.68 12.12
N ILE A 115 -3.79 18.01 11.28
CA ILE A 115 -3.30 16.65 11.54
C ILE A 115 -2.50 16.60 12.85
N ARG A 116 -1.62 17.58 13.13
CA ARG A 116 -0.87 17.62 14.40
C ARG A 116 -1.76 17.77 15.63
N LYS A 117 -2.94 18.37 15.51
CA LYS A 117 -3.95 18.46 16.59
C LYS A 117 -4.68 17.12 16.80
N LEU A 118 -4.83 16.28 15.75
CA LEU A 118 -5.46 14.95 15.86
C LEU A 118 -4.59 13.95 16.63
N GLY A 119 -3.25 14.08 16.51
CA GLY A 119 -2.31 13.19 17.16
C GLY A 119 -0.86 13.49 16.83
N PRO A 120 0.10 12.88 17.53
CA PRO A 120 1.53 13.13 17.35
C PRO A 120 2.09 12.38 16.11
N PHE A 121 1.38 12.40 15.00
CA PHE A 121 1.82 11.76 13.76
C PHE A 121 3.15 12.35 13.27
N GLU A 122 4.08 11.46 12.95
CA GLU A 122 5.37 11.80 12.33
C GLU A 122 5.51 11.16 10.93
N ASN A 123 4.62 10.20 10.58
CA ASN A 123 4.58 9.55 9.28
C ASN A 123 3.40 10.10 8.48
N LEU A 124 3.68 10.89 7.46
CA LEU A 124 2.68 11.47 6.54
C LEU A 124 2.77 10.79 5.18
N LEU A 125 1.62 10.36 4.64
CA LEU A 125 1.48 9.91 3.26
C LEU A 125 0.74 10.97 2.44
N ILE A 126 1.45 11.70 1.60
CA ILE A 126 0.88 12.69 0.68
C ILE A 126 0.28 11.95 -0.52
N VAL A 127 -0.99 12.20 -0.81
CA VAL A 127 -1.73 11.54 -1.89
C VAL A 127 -2.27 12.57 -2.89
N THR A 128 -2.15 12.27 -4.18
CA THR A 128 -2.80 13.06 -5.24
C THR A 128 -3.46 12.16 -6.28
N GLY A 129 -4.48 12.66 -6.94
CA GLY A 129 -4.85 12.13 -8.25
C GLY A 129 -3.70 12.31 -9.26
N GLU A 130 -3.71 11.53 -10.33
CA GLU A 130 -2.65 11.56 -11.34
C GLU A 130 -2.93 12.64 -12.39
N ALA A 131 -2.55 13.87 -12.11
CA ALA A 131 -2.67 15.04 -12.99
C ALA A 131 -1.35 15.85 -12.98
N PRO A 132 -0.31 15.42 -13.74
CA PRO A 132 1.02 16.05 -13.69
C PRO A 132 1.05 17.55 -14.00
N ALA A 133 0.09 18.04 -14.79
CA ALA A 133 -0.01 19.48 -15.12
C ALA A 133 -0.48 20.32 -13.92
N VAL A 134 -1.11 19.71 -12.92
CA VAL A 134 -1.67 20.39 -11.74
C VAL A 134 -0.88 20.03 -10.48
N ALA A 135 -0.63 18.75 -10.26
CA ALA A 135 0.12 18.22 -9.14
C ALA A 135 1.40 17.51 -9.64
N GLY A 136 2.27 18.27 -10.31
CA GLY A 136 3.56 17.82 -10.84
C GLY A 136 4.67 17.84 -9.80
N VAL A 137 5.91 17.61 -10.25
CA VAL A 137 7.09 17.48 -9.37
C VAL A 137 7.34 18.74 -8.56
N ASP A 138 7.22 19.92 -9.16
CA ASP A 138 7.43 21.20 -8.45
C ASP A 138 6.39 21.40 -7.33
N TYR A 139 5.13 21.04 -7.60
CA TYR A 139 4.07 21.08 -6.58
C TYR A 139 4.35 20.10 -5.44
N LEU A 140 4.76 18.86 -5.76
CA LEU A 140 5.10 17.84 -4.76
C LEU A 140 6.30 18.25 -3.91
N GLU A 141 7.35 18.82 -4.54
CA GLU A 141 8.51 19.33 -3.82
C GLU A 141 8.14 20.44 -2.84
N ASN A 142 7.33 21.39 -3.30
CA ASN A 142 6.84 22.47 -2.44
C ASN A 142 5.99 21.92 -1.27
N ALA A 143 5.11 20.95 -1.53
CA ALA A 143 4.31 20.30 -0.50
C ALA A 143 5.21 19.57 0.54
N LEU A 144 6.29 18.90 0.10
CA LEU A 144 7.27 18.30 1.01
C LEU A 144 7.94 19.36 1.89
N HIS A 145 8.34 20.51 1.33
CA HIS A 145 8.94 21.61 2.10
C HIS A 145 7.98 22.19 3.15
N ILE A 146 6.69 22.33 2.83
CA ILE A 146 5.67 22.79 3.78
C ILE A 146 5.42 21.76 4.88
N ALA A 147 5.40 20.47 4.55
CA ALA A 147 5.11 19.39 5.49
C ALA A 147 6.30 19.04 6.40
N ARG A 148 7.54 19.20 5.93
CA ARG A 148 8.77 18.79 6.63
C ARG A 148 8.92 19.36 8.06
N PRO A 149 8.52 20.60 8.40
CA PRO A 149 8.57 21.10 9.78
C PRO A 149 7.62 20.39 10.73
N PHE A 150 6.62 19.67 10.23
CA PHE A 150 5.59 19.01 11.01
C PHE A 150 5.79 17.47 11.11
N PHE A 151 6.47 16.86 10.13
CA PHE A 151 6.55 15.40 10.03
C PHE A 151 7.96 14.96 9.67
N ASN A 152 8.49 13.96 10.37
CA ASN A 152 9.84 13.44 10.13
C ASN A 152 9.91 12.47 8.95
N ASN A 153 8.82 11.73 8.67
CA ASN A 153 8.78 10.74 7.61
C ASN A 153 7.70 11.12 6.58
N LEU A 154 8.15 11.53 5.40
CA LEU A 154 7.29 11.95 4.30
C LEU A 154 7.29 10.90 3.20
N SER A 155 6.12 10.41 2.87
CA SER A 155 5.91 9.49 1.75
C SER A 155 4.90 10.08 0.76
N ILE A 156 4.96 9.64 -0.50
CA ILE A 156 4.02 10.04 -1.53
C ILE A 156 3.33 8.82 -2.17
N GLU A 157 2.07 8.99 -2.54
CA GLU A 157 1.30 8.09 -3.40
C GLU A 157 0.72 8.92 -4.56
N VAL A 158 1.44 8.95 -5.67
CA VAL A 158 1.18 9.83 -6.82
C VAL A 158 1.42 9.08 -8.14
N GLN A 159 1.30 9.78 -9.28
CA GLN A 159 1.68 9.20 -10.57
C GLN A 159 3.14 8.72 -10.58
N PRO A 160 3.46 7.61 -11.29
CA PRO A 160 4.85 7.20 -11.47
C PRO A 160 5.69 8.30 -12.15
N LEU A 161 6.78 8.70 -11.48
CA LEU A 161 7.69 9.75 -11.91
C LEU A 161 8.91 9.17 -12.67
N LYS A 162 9.78 10.04 -13.18
CA LYS A 162 11.11 9.69 -13.69
C LYS A 162 12.08 9.46 -12.52
N ALA A 163 13.18 8.76 -12.76
CA ALA A 163 14.20 8.53 -11.72
C ALA A 163 14.80 9.84 -11.20
N ASP A 164 15.11 10.78 -12.08
CA ASP A 164 15.66 12.09 -11.70
C ASP A 164 14.68 12.91 -10.84
N ASP A 165 13.36 12.81 -11.14
CA ASP A 165 12.32 13.46 -10.36
C ASP A 165 12.23 12.86 -8.94
N TYR A 166 12.25 11.52 -8.81
CA TYR A 166 12.30 10.87 -7.51
C TYR A 166 13.58 11.26 -6.75
N TYR A 167 14.75 11.26 -7.41
CA TYR A 167 16.00 11.69 -6.80
C TYR A 167 15.91 13.12 -6.28
N ARG A 168 15.36 14.06 -7.07
CA ARG A 168 15.12 15.45 -6.65
C ARG A 168 14.26 15.51 -5.38
N LEU A 169 13.16 14.77 -5.34
CA LEU A 169 12.27 14.73 -4.19
C LEU A 169 12.93 14.11 -2.95
N THR A 170 13.82 13.11 -3.10
CA THR A 170 14.57 12.58 -1.95
C THR A 170 15.47 13.65 -1.33
N LYS A 171 16.06 14.55 -2.12
CA LYS A 171 16.83 15.70 -1.60
C LYS A 171 15.95 16.72 -0.88
N SER A 172 14.66 16.79 -1.21
CA SER A 172 13.67 17.65 -0.56
C SER A 172 12.99 17.01 0.65
N GLY A 173 13.44 15.81 1.08
CA GLY A 173 12.97 15.15 2.29
C GLY A 173 11.99 13.99 2.07
N LEU A 174 11.80 13.53 0.83
CA LEU A 174 11.01 12.34 0.56
C LEU A 174 11.71 11.09 1.09
N ASN A 175 11.02 10.29 1.92
CA ASN A 175 11.51 9.02 2.46
C ASN A 175 10.94 7.82 1.71
N GLY A 176 9.65 7.87 1.36
CA GLY A 176 8.95 6.73 0.80
C GLY A 176 8.08 7.05 -0.40
N VAL A 177 7.89 6.06 -1.25
CA VAL A 177 6.93 6.12 -2.36
C VAL A 177 6.06 4.89 -2.31
N VAL A 178 4.74 5.09 -2.32
CA VAL A 178 3.76 4.03 -2.45
C VAL A 178 3.22 4.02 -3.88
N CYS A 179 3.19 2.87 -4.49
CA CYS A 179 2.60 2.69 -5.80
C CYS A 179 1.87 1.35 -5.85
N PHE A 180 0.61 1.36 -6.26
CA PHE A 180 -0.14 0.12 -6.50
C PHE A 180 -0.07 -0.23 -7.98
N GLN A 181 0.36 -1.46 -8.30
CA GLN A 181 0.25 -1.99 -9.66
C GLN A 181 -1.21 -2.20 -10.04
N GLU A 182 -2.07 -2.31 -9.07
CA GLU A 182 -3.49 -2.63 -9.10
C GLU A 182 -3.74 -4.10 -9.48
N THR A 183 -3.32 -4.52 -10.65
CA THR A 183 -3.24 -5.93 -11.07
C THR A 183 -2.03 -6.15 -11.95
N TYR A 184 -1.44 -7.34 -11.87
CA TYR A 184 -0.37 -7.79 -12.77
C TYR A 184 -0.91 -8.51 -14.02
N HIS A 185 -2.23 -8.67 -14.15
CA HIS A 185 -2.85 -9.30 -15.30
C HIS A 185 -2.82 -8.38 -16.52
N LYS A 186 -1.68 -8.37 -17.24
CA LYS A 186 -1.42 -7.47 -18.37
C LYS A 186 -2.54 -7.48 -19.42
N ALA A 187 -3.06 -8.66 -19.77
CA ALA A 187 -4.12 -8.80 -20.78
C ALA A 187 -5.45 -8.14 -20.37
N ARG A 188 -5.70 -8.02 -19.05
CA ARG A 188 -6.93 -7.42 -18.50
C ARG A 188 -6.74 -6.00 -18.03
N TYR A 189 -5.51 -5.52 -17.92
CA TYR A 189 -5.17 -4.24 -17.31
C TYR A 189 -5.92 -3.05 -17.94
N ASN A 190 -6.05 -3.02 -19.26
CA ASN A 190 -6.75 -1.93 -19.99
C ASN A 190 -8.28 -1.97 -19.81
N VAL A 191 -8.86 -3.08 -19.36
CA VAL A 191 -10.29 -3.14 -18.98
C VAL A 191 -10.54 -2.23 -17.80
N TYR A 192 -9.61 -2.17 -16.85
CA TYR A 192 -9.70 -1.36 -15.64
C TYR A 192 -9.14 0.04 -15.82
N HIS A 193 -8.21 0.22 -16.76
CA HIS A 193 -7.52 1.48 -17.06
C HIS A 193 -7.62 1.81 -18.55
N PRO A 194 -8.84 2.12 -19.07
CA PRO A 194 -9.08 2.21 -20.51
C PRO A 194 -8.39 3.41 -21.17
N LYS A 195 -8.07 4.47 -20.39
CA LYS A 195 -7.49 5.70 -20.94
C LYS A 195 -6.69 6.46 -19.87
N GLY A 196 -5.78 7.33 -20.33
CA GLY A 196 -4.87 8.12 -19.51
C GLY A 196 -3.50 7.45 -19.37
N MET A 197 -2.59 8.08 -18.65
CA MET A 197 -1.21 7.58 -18.49
C MET A 197 -1.16 6.25 -17.69
N LYS A 198 -2.14 6.01 -16.84
CA LYS A 198 -2.26 4.75 -16.07
C LYS A 198 -2.61 3.55 -16.96
N SER A 199 -3.16 3.76 -18.16
CA SER A 199 -3.41 2.67 -19.12
C SER A 199 -2.13 2.03 -19.66
N ILE A 200 -0.98 2.69 -19.53
CA ILE A 200 0.32 2.17 -19.98
C ILE A 200 0.89 1.26 -18.87
N PHE A 201 0.64 -0.04 -18.99
CA PHE A 201 1.00 -1.06 -18.00
C PHE A 201 2.48 -0.99 -17.58
N GLU A 202 3.39 -1.00 -18.56
CA GLU A 202 4.84 -1.01 -18.31
C GLU A 202 5.33 0.29 -17.64
N ARG A 203 4.68 1.42 -17.91
CA ARG A 203 5.03 2.69 -17.27
C ARG A 203 4.88 2.59 -15.75
N ARG A 204 3.80 1.95 -15.28
CA ARG A 204 3.55 1.76 -13.86
C ARG A 204 4.44 0.68 -13.28
N LEU A 205 4.50 -0.48 -13.93
CA LEU A 205 5.31 -1.61 -13.52
C LEU A 205 6.78 -1.24 -13.35
N ASN A 206 7.38 -0.57 -14.33
CA ASN A 206 8.78 -0.13 -14.29
C ASN A 206 8.97 1.15 -13.44
N GLY A 207 7.91 1.66 -12.82
CA GLY A 207 7.98 2.74 -11.84
C GLY A 207 8.81 2.36 -10.62
N TYR A 208 8.71 1.11 -10.19
CA TYR A 208 9.47 0.60 -9.04
C TYR A 208 10.99 0.55 -9.29
N ASP A 209 11.39 0.19 -10.51
CA ASP A 209 12.82 0.27 -10.91
C ASP A 209 13.34 1.72 -10.86
N ARG A 210 12.52 2.70 -11.30
CA ARG A 210 12.90 4.12 -11.23
C ARG A 210 13.02 4.63 -9.80
N MET A 211 12.16 4.16 -8.89
CA MET A 211 12.25 4.47 -7.45
C MET A 211 13.54 3.90 -6.85
N GLY A 212 13.87 2.64 -7.16
CA GLY A 212 15.09 1.99 -6.70
C GLY A 212 16.35 2.66 -7.23
N GLN A 213 16.39 3.01 -8.54
CA GLN A 213 17.47 3.75 -9.18
C GLN A 213 17.70 5.13 -8.53
N ALA A 214 16.62 5.79 -8.12
CA ALA A 214 16.69 7.09 -7.45
C ALA A 214 17.11 6.99 -5.97
N GLY A 215 17.27 5.79 -5.42
CA GLY A 215 17.64 5.58 -4.02
C GLY A 215 16.53 5.92 -3.03
N VAL A 216 15.25 5.75 -3.43
CA VAL A 216 14.12 5.92 -2.50
C VAL A 216 14.29 4.96 -1.32
N HIS A 217 14.22 5.48 -0.10
CA HIS A 217 14.49 4.71 1.11
C HIS A 217 13.46 3.60 1.35
N LYS A 218 12.17 3.87 1.11
CA LYS A 218 11.09 2.88 1.28
C LYS A 218 10.16 2.86 0.07
N ILE A 219 9.89 1.67 -0.48
CA ILE A 219 8.94 1.47 -1.57
C ILE A 219 7.77 0.62 -1.07
N GLY A 220 6.57 1.19 -1.15
CA GLY A 220 5.32 0.50 -0.89
C GLY A 220 4.73 -0.10 -2.15
N MET A 221 4.39 -1.39 -2.10
CA MET A 221 3.81 -2.15 -3.20
C MET A 221 2.40 -2.60 -2.85
N GLY A 222 1.56 -2.81 -3.86
CA GLY A 222 0.23 -3.37 -3.63
C GLY A 222 -0.51 -3.76 -4.89
N VAL A 223 -1.54 -4.56 -4.67
CA VAL A 223 -2.57 -4.90 -5.66
C VAL A 223 -3.94 -4.56 -5.09
N LEU A 224 -4.86 -4.13 -5.94
CA LEU A 224 -6.25 -3.85 -5.53
C LEU A 224 -7.05 -5.14 -5.60
N ILE A 225 -7.34 -5.72 -4.44
CA ILE A 225 -8.11 -6.95 -4.33
C ILE A 225 -9.55 -6.70 -4.76
N GLY A 226 -9.99 -7.42 -5.78
CA GLY A 226 -11.31 -7.26 -6.38
C GLY A 226 -11.29 -7.14 -7.89
N LEU A 227 -10.14 -6.88 -8.49
CA LEU A 227 -10.00 -6.78 -9.95
C LEU A 227 -9.87 -8.16 -10.60
N GLU A 228 -8.86 -8.93 -10.23
CA GLU A 228 -8.54 -10.24 -10.79
C GLU A 228 -8.34 -11.30 -9.69
N ASP A 229 -7.98 -12.54 -10.07
CA ASP A 229 -7.65 -13.58 -9.09
C ASP A 229 -6.52 -13.10 -8.17
N TRP A 230 -6.86 -12.95 -6.89
CA TRP A 230 -5.94 -12.35 -5.93
C TRP A 230 -4.70 -13.21 -5.66
N ARG A 231 -4.84 -14.54 -5.74
CA ARG A 231 -3.71 -15.46 -5.49
C ARG A 231 -2.65 -15.33 -6.58
N THR A 232 -3.09 -15.21 -7.81
CA THR A 232 -2.20 -15.01 -8.96
C THR A 232 -1.57 -13.61 -8.90
N ASP A 233 -2.36 -12.56 -8.64
CA ASP A 233 -1.86 -11.19 -8.52
C ASP A 233 -0.77 -11.04 -7.44
N VAL A 234 -1.01 -11.58 -6.24
CA VAL A 234 -0.02 -11.48 -5.16
C VAL A 234 1.20 -12.37 -5.39
N THR A 235 1.08 -13.45 -6.17
CA THR A 235 2.24 -14.25 -6.60
C THR A 235 3.13 -13.46 -7.56
N MET A 236 2.54 -12.75 -8.51
CA MET A 236 3.30 -11.83 -9.38
C MET A 236 3.96 -10.73 -8.57
N MET A 237 3.27 -10.18 -7.57
CA MET A 237 3.85 -9.18 -6.65
C MET A 237 4.99 -9.77 -5.81
N ALA A 238 4.90 -11.02 -5.39
CA ALA A 238 5.99 -11.71 -4.68
C ALA A 238 7.25 -11.87 -5.56
N HIS A 239 7.08 -12.22 -6.83
CA HIS A 239 8.18 -12.22 -7.81
C HIS A 239 8.78 -10.82 -7.96
N HIS A 240 7.95 -9.78 -8.05
CA HIS A 240 8.40 -8.41 -8.17
C HIS A 240 9.17 -7.94 -6.93
N LEU A 241 8.67 -8.25 -5.74
CA LEU A 241 9.36 -7.95 -4.47
C LEU A 241 10.75 -8.59 -4.44
N ARG A 242 10.88 -9.89 -4.76
CA ARG A 242 12.19 -10.59 -4.80
C ARG A 242 13.13 -9.98 -5.83
N TYR A 243 12.60 -9.58 -6.99
CA TYR A 243 13.39 -8.87 -8.01
C TYR A 243 13.93 -7.55 -7.45
N LEU A 244 13.07 -6.72 -6.85
CA LEU A 244 13.46 -5.42 -6.31
C LEU A 244 14.46 -5.55 -5.15
N GLN A 245 14.25 -6.47 -4.23
CA GLN A 245 15.18 -6.75 -3.12
C GLN A 245 16.57 -7.15 -3.62
N LYS A 246 16.64 -7.90 -4.72
CA LYS A 246 17.91 -8.30 -5.33
C LYS A 246 18.63 -7.13 -6.00
N HIS A 247 17.91 -6.24 -6.68
CA HIS A 247 18.49 -5.16 -7.49
C HIS A 247 18.70 -3.87 -6.68
N TYR A 248 17.84 -3.62 -5.70
CA TYR A 248 17.82 -2.40 -4.88
C TYR A 248 17.80 -2.76 -3.39
N TRP A 249 18.78 -3.51 -2.95
CA TRP A 249 18.87 -4.10 -1.60
C TRP A 249 18.97 -3.06 -0.47
N GLN A 250 19.33 -1.81 -0.76
CA GLN A 250 19.36 -0.72 0.21
C GLN A 250 17.98 -0.14 0.51
N THR A 251 17.00 -0.45 -0.33
CA THR A 251 15.61 0.00 -0.19
C THR A 251 14.83 -0.93 0.75
N ARG A 252 14.05 -0.36 1.66
CA ARG A 252 13.06 -1.09 2.45
C ARG A 252 11.78 -1.25 1.66
N TYR A 253 11.04 -2.32 1.94
CA TYR A 253 9.80 -2.60 1.22
C TYR A 253 8.62 -2.72 2.18
N SER A 254 7.45 -2.30 1.71
CA SER A 254 6.17 -2.58 2.36
C SER A 254 5.16 -3.12 1.36
N VAL A 255 4.27 -3.97 1.84
CA VAL A 255 3.18 -4.53 1.04
C VAL A 255 1.82 -4.17 1.63
N ASN A 256 0.84 -3.99 0.75
CA ASN A 256 -0.51 -3.61 1.11
C ASN A 256 -1.50 -4.34 0.18
N PHE A 257 -2.59 -4.82 0.75
CA PHE A 257 -3.60 -5.63 0.06
C PHE A 257 -5.00 -5.00 0.23
N PRO A 258 -5.21 -3.76 -0.26
CA PRO A 258 -6.51 -3.11 -0.10
C PRO A 258 -7.59 -3.90 -0.83
N ARG A 259 -8.62 -4.30 -0.09
CA ARG A 259 -9.84 -4.80 -0.71
C ARG A 259 -10.62 -3.63 -1.31
N MET A 260 -11.20 -3.85 -2.49
CA MET A 260 -12.04 -2.84 -3.12
C MET A 260 -13.18 -2.43 -2.20
N ARG A 261 -13.42 -1.13 -2.10
CA ARG A 261 -14.52 -0.53 -1.35
C ARG A 261 -15.45 0.20 -2.31
N PRO A 262 -16.74 0.35 -1.96
CA PRO A 262 -17.64 1.17 -2.74
C PRO A 262 -17.05 2.56 -2.98
N SER A 263 -17.27 3.06 -4.18
CA SER A 263 -16.92 4.41 -4.61
C SER A 263 -18.01 4.94 -5.55
N GLU A 264 -17.98 6.21 -5.83
CA GLU A 264 -18.93 6.85 -6.77
C GLU A 264 -18.84 6.30 -8.21
N SER A 265 -17.81 5.49 -8.51
CA SER A 265 -17.69 4.83 -9.81
C SER A 265 -18.78 3.77 -10.05
N GLY A 266 -19.38 3.24 -8.99
CA GLY A 266 -20.35 2.14 -9.06
C GLY A 266 -19.78 0.80 -9.50
N PHE A 267 -18.47 0.71 -9.74
CA PHE A 267 -17.82 -0.53 -10.14
C PHE A 267 -17.89 -1.58 -9.03
N GLN A 268 -18.34 -2.78 -9.40
CA GLN A 268 -18.41 -3.92 -8.48
C GLN A 268 -17.17 -4.81 -8.64
N PRO A 269 -16.61 -5.37 -7.55
CA PRO A 269 -15.49 -6.27 -7.64
C PRO A 269 -15.85 -7.54 -8.44
N ASN A 270 -14.94 -7.96 -9.33
CA ASN A 270 -15.08 -9.22 -10.08
C ASN A 270 -14.84 -10.44 -9.19
N VAL A 271 -14.01 -10.28 -8.16
CA VAL A 271 -13.72 -11.30 -7.15
C VAL A 271 -13.84 -10.70 -5.76
N THR A 272 -14.32 -11.49 -4.81
CA THR A 272 -14.40 -11.09 -3.41
C THR A 272 -13.38 -11.85 -2.59
N MET A 273 -12.79 -11.20 -1.60
CA MET A 273 -11.89 -11.82 -0.64
C MET A 273 -12.49 -11.75 0.75
N THR A 274 -12.62 -12.88 1.40
CA THR A 274 -13.10 -12.98 2.79
C THR A 274 -12.03 -12.51 3.78
N ASP A 275 -12.42 -12.23 5.03
CA ASP A 275 -11.47 -11.91 6.11
C ASP A 275 -10.48 -13.08 6.36
N LYS A 276 -10.94 -14.31 6.22
CA LYS A 276 -10.12 -15.52 6.34
C LYS A 276 -9.03 -15.57 5.27
N GLU A 277 -9.36 -15.25 4.03
CA GLU A 277 -8.41 -15.24 2.92
C GLU A 277 -7.40 -14.07 3.05
N LEU A 278 -7.86 -12.88 3.49
CA LEU A 278 -6.95 -11.77 3.74
C LEU A 278 -5.99 -12.07 4.91
N ALA A 279 -6.47 -12.76 5.93
CA ALA A 279 -5.61 -13.27 7.01
C ALA A 279 -4.59 -14.29 6.49
N GLN A 280 -5.03 -15.28 5.70
CA GLN A 280 -4.14 -16.24 5.03
C GLN A 280 -3.03 -15.54 4.24
N LEU A 281 -3.40 -14.57 3.42
CA LEU A 281 -2.45 -13.79 2.61
C LEU A 281 -1.43 -13.06 3.49
N THR A 282 -1.88 -12.44 4.58
CA THR A 282 -1.01 -11.73 5.52
C THR A 282 -0.01 -12.69 6.18
N PHE A 283 -0.49 -13.85 6.64
CA PHE A 283 0.40 -14.86 7.23
C PHE A 283 1.41 -15.38 6.22
N ALA A 284 0.95 -15.71 5.00
CA ALA A 284 1.81 -16.17 3.93
C ALA A 284 2.91 -15.16 3.58
N PHE A 285 2.58 -13.87 3.46
CA PHE A 285 3.59 -12.83 3.19
C PHE A 285 4.58 -12.67 4.34
N ARG A 286 4.14 -12.71 5.60
CA ARG A 286 5.05 -12.63 6.75
C ARG A 286 5.99 -13.84 6.81
N ILE A 287 5.50 -15.05 6.51
CA ILE A 287 6.32 -16.25 6.48
C ILE A 287 7.28 -16.23 5.28
N PHE A 288 6.82 -15.73 4.13
CA PHE A 288 7.64 -15.58 2.92
C PHE A 288 8.75 -14.55 3.10
N ASP A 289 8.45 -13.42 3.76
CA ASP A 289 9.39 -12.32 3.97
C ASP A 289 9.24 -11.72 5.37
N HIS A 290 10.24 -11.99 6.22
CA HIS A 290 10.21 -11.55 7.61
C HIS A 290 10.46 -10.03 7.76
N ASP A 291 11.13 -9.41 6.78
CA ASP A 291 11.56 -8.01 6.85
C ASP A 291 10.58 -7.01 6.23
N VAL A 292 9.63 -7.48 5.42
CA VAL A 292 8.66 -6.61 4.75
C VAL A 292 7.68 -5.99 5.74
N ASP A 293 7.44 -4.69 5.63
CA ASP A 293 6.32 -4.05 6.35
C ASP A 293 4.98 -4.47 5.74
N ILE A 294 4.00 -4.80 6.58
CA ILE A 294 2.62 -5.09 6.14
C ILE A 294 1.71 -4.01 6.72
N SER A 295 1.04 -3.27 5.84
CA SER A 295 0.24 -2.12 6.22
C SER A 295 -1.26 -2.36 6.02
N TYR A 296 -2.06 -1.96 7.01
CA TYR A 296 -3.52 -1.93 6.90
C TYR A 296 -4.05 -0.52 7.11
N SER A 297 -4.78 -0.04 6.11
CA SER A 297 -5.44 1.27 6.18
C SER A 297 -6.83 1.17 6.81
N THR A 298 -7.48 2.32 6.93
CA THR A 298 -8.87 2.45 7.39
C THR A 298 -9.92 1.88 6.41
N ARG A 299 -9.49 1.26 5.31
CA ARG A 299 -10.36 0.46 4.41
C ARG A 299 -10.94 -0.75 5.11
N GLU A 300 -10.18 -1.36 6.03
CA GLU A 300 -10.62 -2.56 6.74
C GLU A 300 -11.41 -2.20 8.00
N ASN A 301 -12.38 -3.06 8.34
CA ASN A 301 -13.23 -2.81 9.50
C ASN A 301 -12.45 -2.88 10.83
N PRO A 302 -12.93 -2.19 11.88
CA PRO A 302 -12.24 -2.10 13.17
C PRO A 302 -11.90 -3.45 13.78
N GLN A 303 -12.84 -4.39 13.78
CA GLN A 303 -12.65 -5.71 14.42
C GLN A 303 -11.58 -6.53 13.71
N PHE A 304 -11.59 -6.55 12.37
CA PHE A 304 -10.59 -7.26 11.59
C PHE A 304 -9.19 -6.65 11.81
N ARG A 305 -9.08 -5.32 11.81
CA ARG A 305 -7.82 -4.61 12.09
C ARG A 305 -7.26 -4.97 13.48
N ALA A 306 -8.11 -4.97 14.51
CA ALA A 306 -7.73 -5.36 15.87
C ALA A 306 -7.19 -6.79 15.94
N ASN A 307 -7.85 -7.74 15.27
CA ASN A 307 -7.39 -9.13 15.24
C ASN A 307 -6.04 -9.26 14.54
N MET A 308 -5.83 -8.54 13.43
CA MET A 308 -4.63 -8.65 12.61
C MET A 308 -3.39 -7.95 13.20
N MET A 309 -3.56 -7.01 14.14
CA MET A 309 -2.43 -6.36 14.85
C MET A 309 -1.45 -7.37 15.46
N LYS A 310 -1.96 -8.49 15.96
CA LYS A 310 -1.14 -9.54 16.59
C LYS A 310 -0.57 -10.55 15.61
N LEU A 311 -1.03 -10.52 14.36
CA LEU A 311 -0.88 -11.64 13.44
C LEU A 311 -0.11 -11.30 12.15
N GLY A 312 0.64 -10.22 12.13
CA GLY A 312 1.51 -9.93 10.98
C GLY A 312 1.57 -8.46 10.55
N VAL A 313 0.58 -7.65 10.93
CA VAL A 313 0.53 -6.23 10.57
C VAL A 313 1.54 -5.43 11.37
N THR A 314 2.25 -4.50 10.71
CA THR A 314 3.29 -3.66 11.31
C THR A 314 2.98 -2.18 11.24
N SER A 315 2.03 -1.78 10.40
CA SER A 315 1.69 -0.36 10.20
C SER A 315 0.20 -0.18 9.98
N MET A 316 -0.36 0.90 10.53
CA MET A 316 -1.79 1.23 10.41
C MET A 316 -2.01 2.74 10.27
N SER A 317 -3.01 3.13 9.46
CA SER A 317 -3.54 4.48 9.48
C SER A 317 -4.67 4.62 10.49
N ALA A 318 -4.92 5.84 10.96
CA ALA A 318 -6.06 6.15 11.82
C ALA A 318 -6.55 7.58 11.58
N GLY A 319 -7.87 7.79 11.66
CA GLY A 319 -8.49 9.09 11.42
C GLY A 319 -8.35 9.59 9.98
N SER A 320 -8.23 8.66 9.02
CA SER A 320 -7.97 8.99 7.62
C SER A 320 -9.14 9.73 6.98
N LYS A 321 -8.82 10.75 6.19
CA LYS A 321 -9.70 11.41 5.23
C LYS A 321 -9.20 11.11 3.83
N THR A 322 -10.11 10.89 2.86
CA THR A 322 -9.76 10.47 1.50
C THR A 322 -10.12 11.52 0.44
N ASP A 323 -10.28 12.75 0.89
CA ASP A 323 -10.62 13.94 0.12
C ASP A 323 -9.64 15.08 0.42
N PRO A 324 -9.33 15.97 -0.55
CA PRO A 324 -8.46 17.12 -0.33
C PRO A 324 -9.06 18.12 0.66
N GLY A 325 -8.30 18.47 1.70
CA GLY A 325 -8.73 19.47 2.68
C GLY A 325 -9.57 18.94 3.83
N GLY A 326 -9.69 17.62 3.98
CA GLY A 326 -10.61 16.99 4.91
C GLY A 326 -10.26 17.08 6.40
N TYR A 327 -9.09 17.62 6.76
CA TYR A 327 -8.70 17.75 8.18
C TYR A 327 -8.91 19.15 8.76
N ALA A 328 -8.72 20.21 7.96
CA ALA A 328 -8.81 21.59 8.43
C ALA A 328 -10.22 22.18 8.23
N ALA A 329 -10.96 21.72 7.25
CA ALA A 329 -12.31 22.18 6.93
C ALA A 329 -13.22 20.98 6.60
N GLU A 330 -14.55 21.21 6.57
CA GLU A 330 -15.45 20.25 5.95
C GLU A 330 -15.31 20.36 4.44
N PRO A 331 -14.88 19.30 3.74
CA PRO A 331 -14.61 19.40 2.31
C PRO A 331 -15.89 19.37 1.48
N ASP A 332 -15.94 20.21 0.46
CA ASP A 332 -16.92 20.16 -0.64
C ASP A 332 -16.53 19.14 -1.73
N SER A 333 -15.61 18.21 -1.43
CA SER A 333 -15.02 17.32 -2.44
C SER A 333 -15.32 15.84 -2.15
N LEU A 334 -15.42 15.06 -3.22
CA LEU A 334 -15.68 13.62 -3.16
C LEU A 334 -14.51 12.85 -2.56
N GLU A 335 -14.83 11.89 -1.71
CA GLU A 335 -13.90 10.88 -1.23
C GLU A 335 -13.43 9.94 -2.37
N GLN A 336 -12.19 9.51 -2.33
CA GLN A 336 -11.67 8.53 -3.28
C GLN A 336 -12.41 7.18 -3.15
N PHE A 337 -12.70 6.78 -1.92
CA PHE A 337 -13.44 5.59 -1.54
C PHE A 337 -13.94 5.74 -0.10
N HIS A 338 -14.97 4.97 0.25
CA HIS A 338 -15.56 4.98 1.58
C HIS A 338 -14.62 4.38 2.65
N VAL A 339 -14.40 5.13 3.72
CA VAL A 339 -13.62 4.69 4.89
C VAL A 339 -14.47 3.76 5.76
N SER A 340 -13.93 2.60 6.16
CA SER A 340 -14.65 1.61 6.98
C SER A 340 -14.36 1.75 8.49
N ASP A 341 -13.17 2.22 8.85
CA ASP A 341 -12.78 2.49 10.24
C ASP A 341 -12.62 4.00 10.45
N GLU A 342 -13.69 4.63 10.94
CA GLU A 342 -13.77 6.08 11.19
C GLU A 342 -13.25 6.48 12.59
N ARG A 343 -12.73 5.54 13.35
CA ARG A 343 -12.27 5.80 14.72
C ARG A 343 -11.13 6.82 14.76
N SER A 344 -11.17 7.66 15.81
CA SER A 344 -10.12 8.63 16.05
C SER A 344 -8.75 7.95 16.30
N PRO A 345 -7.63 8.64 16.01
CA PRO A 345 -6.29 8.14 16.35
C PRO A 345 -6.15 7.73 17.83
N LYS A 346 -6.77 8.48 18.73
CA LYS A 346 -6.80 8.17 20.16
C LYS A 346 -7.49 6.83 20.46
N ALA A 347 -8.63 6.55 19.83
CA ALA A 347 -9.35 5.29 20.00
C ALA A 347 -8.54 4.10 19.49
N VAL A 348 -7.97 4.21 18.29
CA VAL A 348 -7.14 3.16 17.68
C VAL A 348 -5.90 2.87 18.54
N THR A 349 -5.19 3.91 18.99
CA THR A 349 -3.98 3.71 19.80
C THR A 349 -4.29 3.21 21.22
N SER A 350 -5.44 3.54 21.78
CA SER A 350 -5.90 2.93 23.04
C SER A 350 -6.16 1.44 22.90
N GLU A 351 -6.74 1.01 21.79
CA GLU A 351 -6.93 -0.41 21.48
C GLU A 351 -5.59 -1.13 21.25
N ILE A 352 -4.65 -0.53 20.52
CA ILE A 352 -3.30 -1.09 20.33
C ILE A 352 -2.67 -1.39 21.71
N ARG A 353 -2.72 -0.43 22.64
CA ARG A 353 -2.18 -0.62 24.01
C ARG A 353 -2.95 -1.68 24.79
N ALA A 354 -4.27 -1.69 24.72
CA ALA A 354 -5.11 -2.71 25.36
C ALA A 354 -4.81 -4.13 24.89
N LEU A 355 -4.36 -4.27 23.64
CA LEU A 355 -3.91 -5.54 23.04
C LEU A 355 -2.46 -5.91 23.41
N GLY A 356 -1.75 -5.08 24.18
CA GLY A 356 -0.38 -5.30 24.63
C GLY A 356 0.68 -4.92 23.58
N TYR A 357 0.34 -4.02 22.68
CA TYR A 357 1.24 -3.46 21.64
C TYR A 357 1.48 -1.97 21.89
N GLU A 358 2.58 -1.43 21.37
CA GLU A 358 2.92 -0.01 21.43
C GLU A 358 2.65 0.67 20.08
N PRO A 359 1.81 1.73 20.04
CA PRO A 359 1.69 2.56 18.84
C PRO A 359 2.94 3.42 18.70
N VAL A 360 3.67 3.24 17.61
CA VAL A 360 4.88 3.99 17.29
C VAL A 360 4.52 5.13 16.36
N TRP A 361 4.72 6.36 16.83
CA TRP A 361 4.45 7.56 16.06
C TRP A 361 5.66 8.00 15.22
N LYS A 362 6.89 7.75 15.75
CA LYS A 362 8.16 8.09 15.15
C LYS A 362 9.12 6.93 15.31
N ASP A 363 9.57 6.33 14.22
CA ASP A 363 10.54 5.24 14.16
C ASP A 363 11.76 5.57 13.29
N TRP A 364 11.79 6.77 12.71
CA TRP A 364 12.84 7.27 11.85
C TRP A 364 13.19 8.71 12.17
N ASP A 365 14.47 9.01 12.19
CA ASP A 365 15.00 10.37 12.32
C ASP A 365 16.19 10.55 11.38
N LYS A 366 16.20 11.62 10.60
CA LYS A 366 17.31 11.99 9.72
C LYS A 366 18.41 12.69 10.51
N ILE A 367 19.08 11.98 11.41
CA ILE A 367 20.18 12.55 12.21
C ILE A 367 21.47 12.68 11.40
N PHE A 368 21.62 11.88 10.36
CA PHE A 368 22.88 11.73 9.60
C PHE A 368 22.80 12.23 8.14
N ASP A 369 21.74 12.91 7.75
CA ASP A 369 21.60 13.53 6.42
C ASP A 369 22.11 14.97 6.39
#